data_70b59628c8c46d0a609913e97ec7d7e5
#
_entry.id   70b59628c8c46d0a609913e97ec7d7e5
#
_cell.length_a   1.000
_cell.length_b   1.000
_cell.length_c   1.000
_cell.angle_alpha   90.00
_cell.angle_beta   90.00
_cell.angle_gamma   90.00
#
_symmetry.space_group_name_H-M   'P 1'
#
loop_
_entity.id
_entity.type
_entity.pdbx_description
1 polymer ?
#
loop_
_entity_poly.entity_id
_entity_poly.type
_entity_poly.pdbx_seq_one_letter_code
_entity_poly.pdbx_strand_id
1 'polypeptide(L)'
;MCATLLAACGGSGGSGSPAPPTPQPPIVERSFDFSLGNGGWLSGQADYTMDTAPTDVVNDLRSLPAPFAGLGFYSAGTNRSDDLLIYVKTRLSGLVASTTYRVSATVEFLTDVPSGCLGVGGAPGESVWIITAVSTGEPLTIFTGGNYRLNLERGNQSVSGRDGIVLGTLANSVPNCGERRWESKTVSTPSPSPLSVRADERGEAWFLIGFDSGFESFSRLYYRRVTVRLEPT
;
A
#
# COMPACT_ATOMS: atom_id res chain seq x y z
N MET A 1 -70.03 -51.24 27.66
CA MET A 1 -68.66 -51.61 27.34
C MET A 1 -68.12 -50.54 26.36
N CYS A 2 -67.29 -49.66 26.89
CA CYS A 2 -66.75 -48.51 26.10
C CYS A 2 -65.29 -48.82 25.78
N ALA A 3 -64.95 -48.93 24.55
CA ALA A 3 -63.58 -49.18 24.07
C ALA A 3 -62.89 -47.85 23.68
N THR A 4 -61.87 -47.47 24.41
CA THR A 4 -61.08 -46.27 24.18
C THR A 4 -59.97 -46.61 23.22
N LEU A 5 -59.92 -45.94 22.04
CA LEU A 5 -58.79 -45.99 21.10
C LEU A 5 -57.76 -44.94 21.50
N LEU A 6 -56.51 -45.35 21.82
CA LEU A 6 -55.37 -44.49 21.92
C LEU A 6 -54.75 -44.25 20.53
N ALA A 7 -54.69 -43.00 20.10
CA ALA A 7 -53.92 -42.60 18.91
C ALA A 7 -52.48 -42.25 19.32
N ALA A 8 -51.51 -42.98 18.79
CA ALA A 8 -50.10 -42.68 18.98
C ALA A 8 -49.66 -41.65 17.90
N CYS A 9 -49.28 -40.42 18.32
CA CYS A 9 -48.61 -39.46 17.47
C CYS A 9 -47.13 -39.85 17.30
N GLY A 10 -46.74 -40.36 16.17
CA GLY A 10 -45.37 -40.56 15.75
C GLY A 10 -44.74 -39.22 15.33
N GLY A 11 -43.88 -38.64 16.15
CA GLY A 11 -43.06 -37.49 15.78
C GLY A 11 -41.89 -37.95 14.89
N SER A 12 -41.98 -37.63 13.60
CA SER A 12 -40.82 -37.75 12.68
C SER A 12 -39.82 -36.66 12.97
N GLY A 13 -38.76 -37.03 13.71
CA GLY A 13 -37.55 -36.19 13.87
C GLY A 13 -36.80 -36.13 12.56
N GLY A 14 -36.97 -35.03 11.81
CA GLY A 14 -36.16 -34.74 10.67
C GLY A 14 -34.74 -34.42 11.10
N SER A 15 -33.83 -35.36 10.96
CA SER A 15 -32.36 -35.10 11.04
C SER A 15 -31.95 -34.28 9.82
N GLY A 16 -32.02 -32.94 9.96
CA GLY A 16 -31.44 -32.02 8.96
C GLY A 16 -29.94 -32.27 8.91
N SER A 17 -29.43 -32.78 7.79
CA SER A 17 -28.01 -32.83 7.54
C SER A 17 -27.46 -31.39 7.62
N PRO A 18 -26.31 -31.16 8.29
CA PRO A 18 -25.70 -29.82 8.28
C PRO A 18 -25.43 -29.40 6.84
N ALA A 19 -25.77 -28.15 6.51
CA ALA A 19 -25.48 -27.58 5.20
C ALA A 19 -23.97 -27.69 4.94
N PRO A 20 -23.55 -28.03 3.71
CA PRO A 20 -22.13 -28.08 3.38
C PRO A 20 -21.50 -26.72 3.66
N PRO A 21 -20.24 -26.68 4.19
CA PRO A 21 -19.56 -25.42 4.48
C PRO A 21 -19.48 -24.57 3.22
N THR A 22 -19.82 -23.30 3.36
CA THR A 22 -19.70 -22.32 2.25
C THR A 22 -18.23 -22.26 1.85
N PRO A 23 -17.88 -22.38 0.55
CA PRO A 23 -16.51 -22.28 0.10
C PRO A 23 -15.89 -20.97 0.56
N GLN A 24 -14.75 -21.06 1.24
CA GLN A 24 -14.03 -19.85 1.65
C GLN A 24 -13.44 -19.16 0.42
N PRO A 25 -13.53 -17.82 0.31
CA PRO A 25 -12.93 -17.09 -0.80
C PRO A 25 -11.43 -17.40 -0.93
N PRO A 26 -10.88 -17.47 -2.15
CA PRO A 26 -9.47 -17.79 -2.34
C PRO A 26 -8.56 -16.65 -1.89
N ILE A 27 -7.33 -17.01 -1.51
CA ILE A 27 -6.23 -16.06 -1.37
C ILE A 27 -5.89 -15.54 -2.76
N VAL A 28 -5.70 -14.23 -2.88
CA VAL A 28 -5.33 -13.56 -4.13
C VAL A 28 -3.95 -12.95 -3.99
N GLU A 29 -3.06 -13.25 -4.92
CA GLU A 29 -1.73 -12.63 -5.00
C GLU A 29 -1.57 -11.88 -6.33
N ARG A 30 -0.96 -10.71 -6.27
CA ARG A 30 -0.62 -9.86 -7.43
C ARG A 30 0.83 -9.46 -7.32
N SER A 31 1.57 -9.63 -8.42
CA SER A 31 2.95 -9.17 -8.53
C SER A 31 3.05 -8.19 -9.69
N PHE A 32 3.62 -7.03 -9.43
CA PHE A 32 3.87 -5.97 -10.40
C PHE A 32 5.38 -5.83 -10.56
N ASP A 33 5.88 -6.19 -11.72
CA ASP A 33 7.30 -6.07 -12.09
C ASP A 33 7.45 -4.88 -13.05
N PHE A 34 8.03 -3.80 -12.58
CA PHE A 34 8.17 -2.58 -13.37
C PHE A 34 9.20 -2.69 -14.50
N SER A 35 9.97 -3.77 -14.57
CA SER A 35 10.79 -4.06 -15.75
C SER A 35 9.95 -4.40 -16.99
N LEU A 36 8.70 -4.81 -16.80
CA LEU A 36 7.75 -5.19 -17.83
C LEU A 36 6.82 -4.03 -18.25
N GLY A 37 6.90 -2.88 -17.59
CA GLY A 37 6.04 -1.74 -17.84
C GLY A 37 5.43 -1.15 -16.58
N ASN A 38 4.65 -0.08 -16.71
CA ASN A 38 4.04 0.58 -15.56
C ASN A 38 2.80 -0.15 -14.98
N GLY A 39 2.31 -1.22 -15.65
CA GLY A 39 1.23 -2.05 -15.14
C GLY A 39 -0.10 -1.31 -14.87
N GLY A 40 -0.31 -0.13 -15.48
CA GLY A 40 -1.51 0.68 -15.25
C GLY A 40 -1.50 1.46 -13.92
N TRP A 41 -0.35 1.60 -13.27
CA TRP A 41 -0.21 2.43 -12.07
C TRP A 41 -0.38 3.91 -12.41
N LEU A 42 -1.11 4.62 -11.54
CA LEU A 42 -1.37 6.05 -11.58
C LEU A 42 -0.60 6.73 -10.45
N SER A 43 -0.14 7.95 -10.68
CA SER A 43 0.62 8.71 -9.68
C SER A 43 -0.16 9.88 -9.11
N GLY A 44 0.26 10.35 -7.94
CA GLY A 44 -0.23 11.55 -7.30
C GLY A 44 0.71 12.04 -6.20
N GLN A 45 0.41 13.22 -5.68
CA GLN A 45 1.08 13.81 -4.53
C GLN A 45 0.07 14.43 -3.58
N ALA A 46 0.36 14.45 -2.28
CA ALA A 46 -0.50 15.01 -1.24
C ALA A 46 0.34 15.63 -0.10
N ASP A 47 -0.35 16.22 0.86
CA ASP A 47 0.20 16.80 2.09
C ASP A 47 1.08 18.01 1.83
N TYR A 48 0.52 18.97 1.09
CA TYR A 48 1.11 20.28 0.82
C TYR A 48 0.04 21.37 0.70
N THR A 49 0.43 22.62 0.75
CA THR A 49 -0.42 23.80 0.45
C THR A 49 -0.10 24.32 -0.95
N MET A 50 -0.85 25.29 -1.44
CA MET A 50 -0.52 25.97 -2.70
C MET A 50 0.88 26.61 -2.68
N ASP A 51 1.25 27.22 -1.54
CA ASP A 51 2.54 27.91 -1.39
C ASP A 51 3.72 26.95 -1.26
N THR A 52 3.45 25.74 -0.75
CA THR A 52 4.46 24.68 -0.58
C THR A 52 4.34 23.54 -1.61
N ALA A 53 3.64 23.80 -2.72
CA ALA A 53 3.49 22.82 -3.78
C ALA A 53 4.87 22.25 -4.18
N PRO A 54 5.00 20.90 -4.28
CA PRO A 54 6.26 20.28 -4.59
C PRO A 54 6.75 20.67 -5.99
N THR A 55 8.06 20.66 -6.19
CA THR A 55 8.69 20.84 -7.50
C THR A 55 9.39 19.56 -7.94
N ASP A 56 9.79 19.49 -9.20
CA ASP A 56 10.56 18.37 -9.78
C ASP A 56 9.87 17.00 -9.62
N VAL A 57 8.54 17.01 -9.53
CA VAL A 57 7.76 15.77 -9.38
C VAL A 57 7.81 14.97 -10.68
N VAL A 58 8.33 13.75 -10.59
CA VAL A 58 8.42 12.82 -11.71
C VAL A 58 7.98 11.45 -11.28
N ASN A 59 7.11 10.84 -12.08
CA ASN A 59 6.64 9.48 -11.89
C ASN A 59 6.53 8.81 -13.26
N ASP A 60 7.58 8.09 -13.67
CA ASP A 60 7.66 7.45 -14.98
C ASP A 60 8.56 6.19 -14.97
N LEU A 61 8.50 5.42 -16.07
CA LEU A 61 9.43 4.32 -16.28
C LEU A 61 10.76 4.86 -16.81
N ARG A 62 11.84 4.46 -16.15
CA ARG A 62 13.21 4.82 -16.54
C ARG A 62 14.15 3.64 -16.47
N SER A 63 15.25 3.73 -17.25
CA SER A 63 16.39 2.84 -17.07
C SER A 63 16.92 2.93 -15.66
N LEU A 64 17.19 1.77 -15.06
CA LEU A 64 17.81 1.70 -13.74
C LEU A 64 19.24 2.26 -13.78
N PRO A 65 19.71 2.89 -12.70
CA PRO A 65 21.07 3.38 -12.59
C PRO A 65 22.07 2.22 -12.42
N ALA A 66 23.30 2.43 -12.93
CA ALA A 66 24.38 1.46 -12.71
C ALA A 66 24.60 1.20 -11.20
N PRO A 67 24.91 -0.06 -10.78
CA PRO A 67 25.21 -1.23 -11.62
C PRO A 67 23.96 -2.04 -12.03
N PHE A 68 22.77 -1.56 -11.76
CA PHE A 68 21.52 -2.24 -12.09
C PHE A 68 21.20 -2.06 -13.59
N ALA A 69 20.45 -3.01 -14.15
CA ALA A 69 20.03 -2.99 -15.54
C ALA A 69 18.52 -3.20 -15.66
N GLY A 70 17.96 -2.80 -16.80
CA GLY A 70 16.52 -2.90 -17.07
C GLY A 70 15.77 -1.61 -16.74
N LEU A 71 14.46 -1.72 -16.54
CA LEU A 71 13.58 -0.61 -16.19
C LEU A 71 13.13 -0.69 -14.74
N GLY A 72 12.77 0.45 -14.17
CA GLY A 72 12.07 0.60 -12.92
C GLY A 72 11.13 1.80 -12.97
N PHE A 73 10.16 1.85 -12.08
CA PHE A 73 9.28 3.00 -11.96
C PHE A 73 9.96 4.05 -11.08
N TYR A 74 10.45 5.10 -11.73
CA TYR A 74 11.10 6.22 -11.06
C TYR A 74 10.05 7.11 -10.42
N SER A 75 10.23 7.41 -9.14
CA SER A 75 9.39 8.32 -8.39
C SER A 75 10.28 9.32 -7.66
N ALA A 76 10.02 10.61 -7.85
CA ALA A 76 10.86 11.68 -7.31
C ALA A 76 10.07 12.96 -7.10
N GLY A 77 10.59 13.85 -6.25
CA GLY A 77 10.10 15.21 -6.08
C GLY A 77 10.85 15.95 -4.98
N THR A 78 10.75 17.28 -5.02
CA THR A 78 11.31 18.18 -4.02
C THR A 78 10.19 18.57 -3.04
N ASN A 79 10.35 18.18 -1.78
CA ASN A 79 9.54 18.63 -0.67
C ASN A 79 9.92 20.08 -0.32
N ARG A 80 8.90 20.93 -0.23
CA ARG A 80 9.02 22.37 0.12
C ARG A 80 8.30 22.71 1.41
N SER A 81 7.93 21.68 2.17
CA SER A 81 7.27 21.76 3.48
C SER A 81 7.78 20.63 4.36
N ASP A 82 7.26 20.50 5.57
CA ASP A 82 7.59 19.41 6.49
C ASP A 82 6.96 18.06 6.09
N ASP A 83 6.08 18.05 5.11
CA ASP A 83 5.23 16.90 4.84
C ASP A 83 4.88 16.84 3.35
N LEU A 84 5.39 15.82 2.66
CA LEU A 84 5.08 15.57 1.25
C LEU A 84 4.94 14.09 0.99
N LEU A 85 3.75 13.66 0.63
CA LEU A 85 3.53 12.32 0.09
C LEU A 85 3.62 12.34 -1.45
N ILE A 86 4.50 11.52 -2.01
CA ILE A 86 4.48 11.15 -3.43
C ILE A 86 4.09 9.68 -3.51
N TYR A 87 3.06 9.36 -4.28
CA TYR A 87 2.51 8.01 -4.31
C TYR A 87 2.19 7.54 -5.73
N VAL A 88 2.13 6.23 -5.87
CA VAL A 88 1.55 5.53 -7.01
C VAL A 88 0.49 4.55 -6.49
N LYS A 89 -0.57 4.36 -7.27
CA LYS A 89 -1.72 3.55 -6.93
C LYS A 89 -2.16 2.67 -8.08
N THR A 90 -2.75 1.55 -7.78
CA THR A 90 -3.35 0.65 -8.76
C THR A 90 -4.64 0.04 -8.23
N ARG A 91 -5.51 -0.36 -9.14
CA ARG A 91 -6.73 -1.08 -8.81
C ARG A 91 -6.47 -2.59 -8.81
N LEU A 92 -6.84 -3.24 -7.73
CA LEU A 92 -6.84 -4.68 -7.58
C LEU A 92 -8.23 -5.20 -7.96
N SER A 93 -8.31 -6.18 -8.84
CA SER A 93 -9.56 -6.78 -9.31
C SER A 93 -9.54 -8.31 -9.15
N GLY A 94 -10.71 -8.94 -9.35
CA GLY A 94 -10.86 -10.39 -9.25
C GLY A 94 -10.94 -10.87 -7.80
N LEU A 95 -11.35 -9.99 -6.89
CA LEU A 95 -11.70 -10.32 -5.51
C LEU A 95 -13.17 -10.81 -5.46
N VAL A 96 -13.54 -11.49 -4.39
CA VAL A 96 -14.94 -11.78 -4.13
C VAL A 96 -15.62 -10.51 -3.62
N ALA A 97 -16.70 -10.09 -4.30
CA ALA A 97 -17.44 -8.89 -3.96
C ALA A 97 -17.84 -8.83 -2.49
N SER A 98 -17.78 -7.65 -1.91
CA SER A 98 -18.17 -7.39 -0.52
C SER A 98 -17.45 -8.22 0.55
N THR A 99 -16.34 -8.87 0.19
CA THR A 99 -15.49 -9.66 1.12
C THR A 99 -14.39 -8.78 1.71
N THR A 100 -14.11 -8.97 2.98
CA THR A 100 -12.98 -8.33 3.66
C THR A 100 -11.73 -9.18 3.50
N TYR A 101 -10.63 -8.52 3.19
CA TYR A 101 -9.31 -9.15 3.03
C TYR A 101 -8.30 -8.49 3.94
N ARG A 102 -7.47 -9.30 4.61
CA ARG A 102 -6.21 -8.85 5.17
C ARG A 102 -5.20 -8.68 4.04
N VAL A 103 -4.48 -7.55 4.03
CA VAL A 103 -3.57 -7.21 2.95
C VAL A 103 -2.14 -7.19 3.44
N SER A 104 -1.27 -7.98 2.81
CA SER A 104 0.17 -7.95 3.01
C SER A 104 0.85 -7.46 1.74
N ALA A 105 1.92 -6.70 1.89
CA ALA A 105 2.68 -6.17 0.76
C ALA A 105 4.18 -6.30 0.98
N THR A 106 4.90 -6.51 -0.12
CA THR A 106 6.36 -6.42 -0.20
C THR A 106 6.71 -5.48 -1.33
N VAL A 107 7.58 -4.50 -1.04
CA VAL A 107 8.03 -3.47 -2.00
C VAL A 107 9.54 -3.58 -2.12
N GLU A 108 10.02 -3.83 -3.34
CA GLU A 108 11.44 -3.80 -3.71
C GLU A 108 11.73 -2.53 -4.50
N PHE A 109 12.71 -1.77 -4.06
CA PHE A 109 13.09 -0.50 -4.70
C PHE A 109 14.61 -0.28 -4.63
N LEU A 110 15.12 0.63 -5.49
CA LEU A 110 16.49 1.13 -5.42
C LEU A 110 16.52 2.49 -4.75
N THR A 111 17.49 2.70 -3.89
CA THR A 111 17.80 3.96 -3.23
C THR A 111 19.30 4.23 -3.25
N ASP A 112 19.68 5.50 -3.37
CA ASP A 112 21.07 5.95 -3.27
C ASP A 112 21.32 6.85 -2.06
N VAL A 113 20.39 6.86 -1.10
CA VAL A 113 20.46 7.76 0.05
C VAL A 113 21.15 7.09 1.22
N PRO A 114 22.33 7.60 1.65
CA PRO A 114 23.06 7.05 2.80
C PRO A 114 22.28 7.19 4.11
N SER A 115 22.60 6.32 5.07
CA SER A 115 22.05 6.36 6.42
C SER A 115 22.80 7.33 7.34
N GLY A 116 22.13 7.84 8.39
CA GLY A 116 22.73 8.66 9.43
C GLY A 116 23.07 10.08 8.98
N CYS A 117 22.51 10.58 7.88
CA CYS A 117 22.78 11.90 7.35
C CYS A 117 21.82 12.95 7.91
N LEU A 118 22.33 14.17 8.06
CA LEU A 118 21.55 15.31 8.48
C LEU A 118 20.97 16.04 7.26
N GLY A 119 19.76 16.61 7.41
CA GLY A 119 19.08 17.40 6.39
C GLY A 119 18.15 18.44 7.01
N VAL A 120 17.59 19.31 6.17
CA VAL A 120 16.60 20.31 6.59
C VAL A 120 15.25 19.59 6.75
N GLY A 121 14.52 19.91 7.80
CA GLY A 121 13.24 19.24 8.14
C GLY A 121 13.41 17.82 8.68
N GLY A 122 14.43 17.10 8.21
CA GLY A 122 14.72 15.73 8.62
C GLY A 122 15.90 15.10 7.89
N ALA A 123 16.25 13.89 8.27
CA ALA A 123 17.30 13.12 7.61
C ALA A 123 16.88 12.70 6.19
N PRO A 124 17.72 12.82 5.15
CA PRO A 124 17.35 12.49 3.78
C PRO A 124 16.98 11.03 3.57
N GLY A 125 17.44 10.14 4.44
CA GLY A 125 17.13 8.71 4.37
C GLY A 125 16.06 8.29 5.36
N GLU A 126 16.25 8.59 6.63
CA GLU A 126 15.42 8.12 7.75
C GLU A 126 14.10 8.90 7.89
N SER A 127 14.07 10.17 7.47
CA SER A 127 12.83 10.98 7.48
C SER A 127 12.09 10.97 6.15
N VAL A 128 12.34 9.98 5.31
CA VAL A 128 11.56 9.67 4.11
C VAL A 128 11.05 8.24 4.25
N TRP A 129 9.77 8.12 4.61
CA TRP A 129 9.15 6.84 4.97
C TRP A 129 8.49 6.19 3.76
N ILE A 130 8.80 4.91 3.55
CA ILE A 130 8.10 4.10 2.55
C ILE A 130 6.81 3.60 3.17
N ILE A 131 5.69 3.90 2.52
CA ILE A 131 4.36 3.56 3.02
C ILE A 131 3.59 2.70 2.02
N THR A 132 2.59 1.99 2.53
CA THR A 132 1.54 1.37 1.72
C THR A 132 0.18 1.65 2.34
N ALA A 133 -0.84 1.72 1.49
CA ALA A 133 -2.22 1.90 1.92
C ALA A 133 -3.19 1.12 1.04
N VAL A 134 -4.38 0.86 1.58
CA VAL A 134 -5.46 0.15 0.90
C VAL A 134 -6.79 0.85 1.15
N SER A 135 -7.70 0.79 0.18
CA SER A 135 -9.05 1.32 0.34
C SER A 135 -10.04 0.68 -0.64
N THR A 136 -11.31 0.72 -0.29
CA THR A 136 -12.40 0.35 -1.21
C THR A 136 -12.57 1.40 -2.31
N GLY A 137 -12.54 2.69 -1.95
CA GLY A 137 -12.62 3.80 -2.88
C GLY A 137 -11.25 4.20 -3.44
N GLU A 138 -11.24 4.90 -4.56
CA GLU A 138 -10.01 5.39 -5.17
C GLU A 138 -9.27 6.38 -4.26
N PRO A 139 -7.96 6.15 -3.98
CA PRO A 139 -7.12 7.15 -3.34
C PRO A 139 -6.98 8.39 -4.22
N LEU A 140 -7.43 9.54 -3.73
CA LEU A 140 -7.41 10.81 -4.44
C LEU A 140 -6.82 11.89 -3.56
N THR A 141 -6.04 12.78 -4.15
CA THR A 141 -5.66 14.03 -3.50
C THR A 141 -6.82 15.00 -3.61
N ILE A 142 -7.31 15.46 -2.47
CA ILE A 142 -8.41 16.41 -2.34
C ILE A 142 -7.93 17.70 -1.68
N PHE A 143 -8.50 18.84 -2.09
CA PHE A 143 -8.24 20.12 -1.44
C PHE A 143 -9.24 20.33 -0.31
N THR A 144 -8.75 20.44 0.91
CA THR A 144 -9.58 20.65 2.10
C THR A 144 -8.81 21.45 3.16
N GLY A 145 -9.45 22.45 3.76
CA GLY A 145 -8.85 23.26 4.83
C GLY A 145 -7.55 23.97 4.41
N GLY A 146 -7.42 24.37 3.14
CA GLY A 146 -6.20 25.03 2.63
C GLY A 146 -5.07 24.07 2.22
N ASN A 147 -5.26 22.77 2.36
CA ASN A 147 -4.25 21.74 2.07
C ASN A 147 -4.74 20.74 1.02
N TYR A 148 -3.81 20.27 0.22
CA TYR A 148 -3.98 19.09 -0.63
C TYR A 148 -3.66 17.84 0.18
N ARG A 149 -4.67 17.04 0.51
CA ARG A 149 -4.54 15.84 1.34
C ARG A 149 -5.07 14.61 0.64
N LEU A 150 -4.51 13.45 0.98
CA LEU A 150 -5.07 12.18 0.54
C LEU A 150 -6.41 11.92 1.26
N ASN A 151 -7.40 11.40 0.54
CA ASN A 151 -8.73 11.05 1.08
C ASN A 151 -8.73 9.75 1.90
N LEU A 152 -7.58 9.31 2.41
CA LEU A 152 -7.40 8.13 3.24
C LEU A 152 -6.78 8.51 4.59
N GLU A 153 -7.12 7.75 5.62
CA GLU A 153 -6.47 7.83 6.92
C GLU A 153 -5.24 6.89 6.91
N ARG A 154 -4.17 7.32 6.24
CA ARG A 154 -2.92 6.54 6.04
C ARG A 154 -1.91 6.70 7.19
N GLY A 155 -2.18 7.61 8.12
CA GLY A 155 -1.20 8.10 9.06
C GLY A 155 -0.43 9.31 8.53
N ASN A 156 0.69 9.63 9.15
CA ASN A 156 1.55 10.73 8.73
C ASN A 156 3.01 10.41 9.05
N GLN A 157 3.89 10.49 8.06
CA GLN A 157 5.33 10.26 8.20
C GLN A 157 5.61 8.92 8.91
N SER A 158 6.25 8.93 10.09
CA SER A 158 6.58 7.72 10.85
C SER A 158 5.38 7.03 11.52
N VAL A 159 4.20 7.65 11.48
CA VAL A 159 3.01 7.17 12.18
C VAL A 159 2.07 6.49 11.19
N SER A 160 1.81 5.20 11.39
CA SER A 160 0.83 4.44 10.61
C SER A 160 -0.60 4.83 10.98
N GLY A 161 -1.51 4.79 10.00
CA GLY A 161 -2.93 5.05 10.15
C GLY A 161 -3.78 3.79 10.05
N ARG A 162 -5.09 3.99 9.93
CA ARG A 162 -6.05 2.90 9.76
C ARG A 162 -5.94 2.24 8.38
N ASP A 163 -5.82 3.05 7.34
CA ASP A 163 -5.86 2.62 5.94
C ASP A 163 -4.45 2.43 5.35
N GLY A 164 -3.40 2.85 6.08
CA GLY A 164 -2.02 2.77 5.63
C GLY A 164 -1.02 2.53 6.75
N ILE A 165 0.12 1.97 6.39
CA ILE A 165 1.22 1.69 7.33
C ILE A 165 2.58 2.06 6.75
N VAL A 166 3.50 2.38 7.64
CA VAL A 166 4.92 2.56 7.34
C VAL A 166 5.59 1.20 7.22
N LEU A 167 6.32 1.00 6.13
CA LEU A 167 7.07 -0.24 5.86
C LEU A 167 8.55 -0.11 6.22
N GLY A 168 9.09 1.09 6.21
CA GLY A 168 10.49 1.39 6.46
C GLY A 168 10.86 2.77 5.94
N THR A 169 12.13 3.01 5.71
CA THR A 169 12.66 4.32 5.28
C THR A 169 13.46 4.23 3.97
N LEU A 170 13.76 5.38 3.38
CA LEU A 170 14.53 5.47 2.13
C LEU A 170 16.02 5.18 2.33
N ALA A 171 16.57 5.34 3.55
CA ALA A 171 17.99 5.13 3.83
C ALA A 171 18.49 3.76 3.37
N ASN A 172 19.65 3.72 2.72
CA ASN A 172 20.37 2.48 2.37
C ASN A 172 21.37 2.08 3.46
N SER A 173 22.25 1.12 3.17
CA SER A 173 23.23 0.60 4.14
C SER A 173 24.52 1.41 4.21
N VAL A 174 24.72 2.41 3.36
CA VAL A 174 25.93 3.24 3.31
C VAL A 174 25.92 4.23 4.48
N PRO A 175 26.89 4.18 5.42
CA PRO A 175 26.90 5.07 6.57
C PRO A 175 27.66 6.40 6.31
N ASN A 176 28.21 6.59 5.11
CA ASN A 176 28.98 7.78 4.73
C ASN A 176 28.13 8.73 3.88
N CYS A 177 27.78 9.88 4.42
CA CYS A 177 26.92 10.87 3.75
C CYS A 177 27.53 11.47 2.47
N GLY A 178 28.84 11.42 2.30
CA GLY A 178 29.55 11.84 1.09
C GLY A 178 29.57 10.80 -0.02
N GLU A 179 29.14 9.58 0.25
CA GLU A 179 29.14 8.47 -0.69
C GLU A 179 27.71 8.07 -1.06
N ARG A 180 27.35 8.29 -2.31
CA ARG A 180 26.05 7.83 -2.84
C ARG A 180 26.25 6.59 -3.70
N ARG A 181 25.61 5.49 -3.31
CA ARG A 181 25.61 4.24 -4.05
C ARG A 181 24.20 3.68 -4.12
N TRP A 182 23.78 3.31 -5.30
CA TRP A 182 22.50 2.64 -5.48
C TRP A 182 22.52 1.25 -4.88
N GLU A 183 21.54 0.96 -4.04
CA GLU A 183 21.31 -0.34 -3.42
C GLU A 183 19.88 -0.77 -3.60
N SER A 184 19.66 -2.08 -3.72
CA SER A 184 18.32 -2.67 -3.66
C SER A 184 17.91 -2.81 -2.21
N LYS A 185 16.71 -2.36 -1.90
CA LYS A 185 16.09 -2.47 -0.58
C LYS A 185 14.73 -3.09 -0.72
N THR A 186 14.38 -3.97 0.22
CA THR A 186 13.07 -4.60 0.31
C THR A 186 12.45 -4.29 1.66
N VAL A 187 11.21 -3.85 1.65
CA VAL A 187 10.40 -3.60 2.84
C VAL A 187 9.07 -4.32 2.72
N SER A 188 8.52 -4.76 3.84
CA SER A 188 7.27 -5.54 3.87
C SER A 188 6.39 -5.13 5.03
N THR A 189 5.10 -5.38 4.89
CA THR A 189 4.17 -5.30 6.02
C THR A 189 4.58 -6.27 7.13
N PRO A 190 4.31 -5.97 8.40
CA PRO A 190 4.50 -6.93 9.49
C PRO A 190 3.63 -8.17 9.29
N SER A 191 3.96 -9.25 9.97
CA SER A 191 3.16 -10.49 9.95
C SER A 191 2.62 -10.77 11.36
N PRO A 192 1.30 -10.85 11.58
CA PRO A 192 0.23 -10.56 10.60
C PRO A 192 0.17 -9.07 10.22
N SER A 193 -0.25 -8.78 8.99
CA SER A 193 -0.49 -7.40 8.57
C SER A 193 -1.70 -6.81 9.28
N PRO A 194 -1.63 -5.55 9.77
CA PRO A 194 -2.78 -4.86 10.33
C PRO A 194 -3.72 -4.30 9.25
N LEU A 195 -3.28 -4.23 7.98
CA LEU A 195 -4.08 -3.68 6.91
C LEU A 195 -5.22 -4.62 6.52
N SER A 196 -6.40 -4.05 6.34
CA SER A 196 -7.55 -4.75 5.79
C SER A 196 -8.33 -3.86 4.84
N VAL A 197 -8.95 -4.46 3.83
CA VAL A 197 -9.82 -3.76 2.88
C VAL A 197 -11.04 -4.62 2.57
N ARG A 198 -12.19 -3.98 2.46
CA ARG A 198 -13.40 -4.61 1.92
C ARG A 198 -13.45 -4.37 0.41
N ALA A 199 -13.49 -5.44 -0.37
CA ALA A 199 -13.74 -5.35 -1.81
C ALA A 199 -15.12 -4.72 -2.06
N ASP A 200 -15.22 -3.92 -3.10
CA ASP A 200 -16.49 -3.32 -3.51
C ASP A 200 -17.44 -4.37 -4.12
N GLU A 201 -18.61 -3.91 -4.61
CA GLU A 201 -19.61 -4.76 -5.24
C GLU A 201 -19.15 -5.40 -6.56
N ARG A 202 -18.06 -4.91 -7.15
CA ARG A 202 -17.44 -5.44 -8.38
C ARG A 202 -16.28 -6.40 -8.08
N GLY A 203 -15.94 -6.60 -6.80
CA GLY A 203 -14.77 -7.36 -6.39
C GLY A 203 -13.47 -6.61 -6.67
N GLU A 204 -13.46 -5.31 -6.41
CA GLU A 204 -12.30 -4.44 -6.62
C GLU A 204 -11.92 -3.73 -5.31
N ALA A 205 -10.63 -3.36 -5.21
CA ALA A 205 -10.07 -2.53 -4.16
C ALA A 205 -8.90 -1.73 -4.72
N TRP A 206 -8.47 -0.69 -4.00
CA TRP A 206 -7.31 0.10 -4.37
C TRP A 206 -6.14 -0.20 -3.46
N PHE A 207 -4.97 -0.18 -4.06
CA PHE A 207 -3.68 -0.34 -3.39
C PHE A 207 -2.76 0.82 -3.77
N LEU A 208 -2.03 1.33 -2.79
CA LEU A 208 -1.13 2.46 -2.92
C LEU A 208 0.20 2.14 -2.27
N ILE A 209 1.29 2.55 -2.90
CA ILE A 209 2.62 2.68 -2.30
C ILE A 209 3.12 4.10 -2.53
N GLY A 210 3.96 4.58 -1.65
CA GLY A 210 4.54 5.92 -1.77
C GLY A 210 5.72 6.11 -0.83
N PHE A 211 6.31 7.29 -0.93
CA PHE A 211 7.20 7.79 0.11
C PHE A 211 6.65 9.11 0.66
N ASP A 212 6.70 9.19 1.98
CA ASP A 212 6.22 10.29 2.78
C ASP A 212 7.44 11.00 3.39
N SER A 213 7.67 12.22 3.00
CA SER A 213 8.92 12.94 3.26
C SER A 213 8.75 14.06 4.26
N GLY A 214 9.41 13.94 5.43
CA GLY A 214 9.71 15.07 6.30
C GLY A 214 11.04 15.75 5.98
N PHE A 215 11.82 15.22 5.02
CA PHE A 215 13.03 15.87 4.53
C PHE A 215 12.68 16.95 3.51
N GLU A 216 13.03 18.21 3.79
CA GLU A 216 12.69 19.38 2.99
C GLU A 216 13.66 19.58 1.82
N SER A 217 13.76 18.59 0.94
CA SER A 217 14.55 18.66 -0.29
C SER A 217 14.13 17.55 -1.26
N PHE A 218 14.99 17.31 -2.25
CA PHE A 218 14.76 16.33 -3.30
C PHE A 218 14.94 14.90 -2.81
N SER A 219 13.90 14.08 -2.97
CA SER A 219 13.88 12.63 -2.70
C SER A 219 13.55 11.86 -3.97
N ARG A 220 14.13 10.66 -4.10
CA ARG A 220 13.92 9.79 -5.26
C ARG A 220 14.16 8.32 -4.94
N LEU A 221 13.47 7.46 -5.71
CA LEU A 221 13.71 6.02 -5.72
C LEU A 221 13.30 5.43 -7.08
N TYR A 222 13.61 4.15 -7.29
CA TYR A 222 13.07 3.34 -8.37
C TYR A 222 12.36 2.14 -7.79
N TYR A 223 11.04 2.06 -7.90
CA TYR A 223 10.33 0.82 -7.61
C TYR A 223 10.69 -0.23 -8.65
N ARG A 224 11.02 -1.43 -8.19
CA ARG A 224 11.36 -2.58 -9.05
C ARG A 224 10.23 -3.58 -9.11
N ARG A 225 9.74 -3.97 -7.94
CA ARG A 225 8.67 -4.95 -7.81
C ARG A 225 7.80 -4.66 -6.61
N VAL A 226 6.52 -4.93 -6.78
CA VAL A 226 5.55 -4.89 -5.69
C VAL A 226 4.76 -6.19 -5.72
N THR A 227 4.69 -6.86 -4.57
CA THR A 227 3.83 -8.03 -4.39
C THR A 227 2.78 -7.72 -3.35
N VAL A 228 1.52 -8.00 -3.66
CA VAL A 228 0.37 -7.79 -2.78
C VAL A 228 -0.34 -9.12 -2.60
N ARG A 229 -0.56 -9.53 -1.37
CA ARG A 229 -1.30 -10.73 -0.99
C ARG A 229 -2.54 -10.35 -0.19
N LEU A 230 -3.68 -10.85 -0.62
CA LEU A 230 -5.00 -10.61 -0.01
C LEU A 230 -5.53 -11.94 0.51
N GLU A 231 -5.71 -12.04 1.83
CA GLU A 231 -6.28 -13.18 2.52
C GLU A 231 -7.68 -12.84 3.02
N PRO A 232 -8.72 -13.59 2.65
CA PRO A 232 -10.07 -13.36 3.17
C PRO A 232 -10.13 -13.58 4.68
N THR A 233 -10.89 -12.72 5.38
CA THR A 233 -11.02 -12.76 6.87
C THR A 233 -12.46 -13.01 7.27
#